data_fdfe6155584a7537a44811d03c25749d
#
_entry.id   fdfe6155584a7537a44811d03c25749d
#
_cell.length_a   1.000
_cell.length_b   1.000
_cell.length_c   1.000
_cell.angle_alpha   90.00
_cell.angle_beta   90.00
_cell.angle_gamma   90.00
#
_symmetry.space_group_name_H-M   'P 1'
#
loop_
_entity.id
_entity.type
_entity.pdbx_description
1 polymer ?
#
loop_
_entity_poly.entity_id
_entity_poly.type
_entity_poly.pdbx_seq_one_letter_code
_entity_poly.pdbx_strand_id
1 'polypeptide(L)'
;MIIWCTGISGSGRKDYLREVAAYFAAHGQRCTVIEFGELLAKVQDETRIADDATTLLDGNPVVLEVQRKAAFRRLLDELRGLPDGDVAIVSNHACFMRRGRLQSALDMALIKHHLAPIIDMYVTVVDGAFDVSRRQQEHREWRGHLSLAEIAIWRDFETTLTQMLAQYEGKPFYVLARREPPETLYRLCQKPPPKRIYLSYPITAIADTHPELLAEAERL
;
A
#
# COMPACT_ATOMS: atom_id res chain seq x y z
N MET A 1 -3.91 -3.37 -16.11
CA MET A 1 -4.31 -3.77 -14.74
C MET A 1 -3.92 -2.68 -13.77
N ILE A 2 -4.83 -2.25 -12.89
CA ILE A 2 -4.57 -1.17 -11.91
C ILE A 2 -4.73 -1.70 -10.48
N ILE A 3 -3.70 -1.51 -9.68
CA ILE A 3 -3.60 -1.96 -8.28
C ILE A 3 -3.56 -0.74 -7.38
N TRP A 4 -4.42 -0.72 -6.36
CA TRP A 4 -4.35 0.27 -5.29
C TRP A 4 -3.58 -0.30 -4.12
N CYS A 5 -2.39 0.23 -3.86
CA CYS A 5 -1.51 -0.27 -2.81
C CYS A 5 -1.39 0.72 -1.66
N THR A 6 -1.70 0.29 -0.46
CA THR A 6 -1.61 1.09 0.76
C THR A 6 -0.53 0.57 1.71
N GLY A 7 -0.30 1.30 2.77
CA GLY A 7 0.61 0.95 3.85
C GLY A 7 1.08 2.20 4.59
N ILE A 8 1.36 2.08 5.87
CA ILE A 8 1.77 3.19 6.72
C ILE A 8 3.17 3.70 6.37
N SER A 9 3.49 4.94 6.74
CA SER A 9 4.86 5.47 6.61
C SER A 9 5.83 4.59 7.41
N GLY A 10 6.96 4.25 6.79
CA GLY A 10 7.94 3.32 7.37
C GLY A 10 7.63 1.83 7.15
N SER A 11 6.52 1.45 6.52
CA SER A 11 6.23 0.03 6.19
C SER A 11 7.21 -0.56 5.16
N GLY A 12 8.02 0.27 4.50
CA GLY A 12 8.90 -0.17 3.40
C GLY A 12 8.16 -0.43 2.09
N ARG A 13 6.91 0.02 1.98
CA ARG A 13 6.08 -0.14 0.77
C ARG A 13 6.77 0.37 -0.49
N LYS A 14 7.35 1.57 -0.46
CA LYS A 14 8.02 2.15 -1.64
C LYS A 14 9.15 1.27 -2.17
N ASP A 15 9.97 0.74 -1.27
CA ASP A 15 11.08 -0.14 -1.66
C ASP A 15 10.56 -1.47 -2.21
N TYR A 16 9.57 -2.05 -1.54
CA TYR A 16 8.91 -3.27 -2.01
C TYR A 16 8.31 -3.10 -3.42
N LEU A 17 7.60 -2.01 -3.67
CA LEU A 17 6.99 -1.75 -4.97
C LEU A 17 8.03 -1.48 -6.06
N ARG A 18 9.19 -0.91 -5.71
CA ARG A 18 10.32 -0.75 -6.64
C ARG A 18 10.93 -2.10 -7.01
N GLU A 19 11.08 -3.02 -6.04
CA GLU A 19 11.52 -4.39 -6.27
C GLU A 19 10.52 -5.16 -7.15
N VAL A 20 9.21 -4.98 -6.91
CA VAL A 20 8.13 -5.56 -7.73
C VAL A 20 8.21 -5.05 -9.18
N ALA A 21 8.34 -3.74 -9.39
CA ALA A 21 8.45 -3.18 -10.75
C ALA A 21 9.68 -3.71 -11.50
N ALA A 22 10.81 -3.86 -10.81
CA ALA A 22 12.00 -4.48 -11.37
C ALA A 22 11.78 -5.96 -11.74
N TYR A 23 11.04 -6.69 -10.91
CA TYR A 23 10.69 -8.07 -11.19
C TYR A 23 9.79 -8.21 -12.43
N PHE A 24 8.78 -7.34 -12.58
CA PHE A 24 7.96 -7.27 -13.81
C PHE A 24 8.81 -7.03 -15.04
N ALA A 25 9.73 -6.05 -14.98
CA ALA A 25 10.62 -5.71 -16.09
C ALA A 25 11.53 -6.90 -16.49
N ALA A 26 12.04 -7.64 -15.50
CA ALA A 26 12.84 -8.85 -15.74
C ALA A 26 12.05 -9.97 -16.45
N HIS A 27 10.72 -9.94 -16.36
CA HIS A 27 9.82 -10.87 -17.03
C HIS A 27 9.16 -10.29 -18.30
N GLY A 28 9.72 -9.20 -18.84
CA GLY A 28 9.26 -8.60 -20.10
C GLY A 28 7.91 -7.88 -20.01
N GLN A 29 7.44 -7.57 -18.81
CA GLN A 29 6.19 -6.88 -18.56
C GLN A 29 6.44 -5.51 -17.93
N ARG A 30 5.74 -4.48 -18.40
CA ARG A 30 5.86 -3.15 -17.82
C ARG A 30 4.98 -3.01 -16.58
N CYS A 31 5.56 -2.48 -15.50
CA CYS A 31 4.85 -2.11 -14.29
C CYS A 31 5.26 -0.70 -13.87
N THR A 32 4.28 0.21 -13.84
CA THR A 32 4.49 1.61 -13.43
C THR A 32 4.00 1.79 -12.00
N VAL A 33 4.88 2.27 -11.12
CA VAL A 33 4.52 2.64 -9.75
C VAL A 33 4.29 4.15 -9.70
N ILE A 34 3.09 4.56 -9.31
CA ILE A 34 2.70 5.96 -9.16
C ILE A 34 2.58 6.28 -7.67
N GLU A 35 3.52 7.05 -7.15
CA GLU A 35 3.52 7.50 -5.76
C GLU A 35 2.63 8.74 -5.60
N PHE A 36 1.45 8.57 -5.00
CA PHE A 36 0.49 9.68 -4.82
C PHE A 36 1.08 10.84 -4.02
N GLY A 37 1.92 10.55 -3.03
CA GLY A 37 2.62 11.58 -2.27
C GLY A 37 3.54 12.46 -3.13
N GLU A 38 4.16 11.91 -4.18
CA GLU A 38 4.99 12.67 -5.10
C GLU A 38 4.16 13.55 -6.04
N LEU A 39 2.99 13.05 -6.49
CA LEU A 39 2.05 13.89 -7.23
C LEU A 39 1.56 15.07 -6.40
N LEU A 40 1.27 14.81 -5.12
CA LEU A 40 0.84 15.86 -4.20
C LEU A 40 1.94 16.89 -3.96
N ALA A 41 3.19 16.46 -3.78
CA ALA A 41 4.34 17.37 -3.64
C ALA A 41 4.52 18.26 -4.89
N LYS A 42 4.44 17.68 -6.09
CA LYS A 42 4.49 18.45 -7.34
C LYS A 42 3.38 19.51 -7.42
N VAL A 43 2.16 19.18 -7.01
CA VAL A 43 1.05 20.16 -6.97
C VAL A 43 1.33 21.27 -5.98
N GLN A 44 1.94 20.97 -4.82
CA GLN A 44 2.31 21.98 -3.83
C GLN A 44 3.36 22.95 -4.36
N ASP A 45 4.41 22.43 -4.98
CA ASP A 45 5.48 23.24 -5.57
C ASP A 45 4.95 24.20 -6.64
N GLU A 46 4.00 23.75 -7.46
CA GLU A 46 3.42 24.56 -8.53
C GLU A 46 2.42 25.60 -8.02
N THR A 47 1.63 25.26 -7.01
CA THR A 47 0.61 26.16 -6.48
C THR A 47 1.21 27.32 -5.69
N ARG A 48 2.47 27.21 -5.23
CA ARG A 48 3.18 28.22 -4.43
C ARG A 48 2.34 28.80 -3.29
N ILE A 49 1.36 28.06 -2.81
CA ILE A 49 0.60 28.45 -1.63
C ILE A 49 1.57 28.27 -0.47
N ALA A 50 2.17 29.38 -0.03
CA ALA A 50 3.03 29.39 1.15
C ALA A 50 2.19 28.90 2.34
N ASP A 51 2.50 27.72 2.79
CA ASP A 51 2.00 27.22 4.06
C ASP A 51 3.22 27.20 5.00
N ASP A 52 3.15 27.92 6.12
CA ASP A 52 4.18 27.92 7.15
C ASP A 52 4.36 26.56 7.84
N ALA A 53 3.67 25.55 7.30
CA ALA A 53 3.68 24.18 7.83
C ALA A 53 5.05 23.50 7.62
N THR A 54 5.58 22.95 8.67
CA THR A 54 6.86 22.22 8.65
C THR A 54 6.75 20.86 7.93
N THR A 55 5.53 20.37 7.76
CA THR A 55 5.22 19.13 7.03
C THR A 55 3.91 19.27 6.26
N LEU A 56 3.76 18.47 5.21
CA LEU A 56 2.57 18.39 4.36
C LEU A 56 1.27 18.21 5.16
N LEU A 57 1.34 17.47 6.26
CA LEU A 57 0.20 17.18 7.12
C LEU A 57 -0.08 18.29 8.14
N ASP A 58 0.83 19.26 8.32
CA ASP A 58 0.70 20.36 9.26
C ASP A 58 0.03 21.60 8.65
N GLY A 59 -0.20 21.56 7.34
CA GLY A 59 -0.81 22.62 6.58
C GLY A 59 -2.28 22.88 6.85
N ASN A 60 -2.79 23.94 6.26
CA ASN A 60 -4.21 24.25 6.32
C ASN A 60 -5.04 23.12 5.68
N PRO A 61 -6.00 22.52 6.40
CA PRO A 61 -6.79 21.40 5.88
C PRO A 61 -7.52 21.70 4.56
N VAL A 62 -8.00 22.94 4.37
CA VAL A 62 -8.72 23.35 3.15
C VAL A 62 -7.76 23.40 1.97
N VAL A 63 -6.57 23.96 2.16
CA VAL A 63 -5.52 24.00 1.12
C VAL A 63 -5.09 22.59 0.74
N LEU A 64 -4.85 21.74 1.74
CA LEU A 64 -4.47 20.36 1.53
C LEU A 64 -5.56 19.57 0.76
N GLU A 65 -6.84 19.83 1.04
CA GLU A 65 -7.94 19.19 0.31
C GLU A 65 -7.96 19.61 -1.17
N VAL A 66 -7.77 20.88 -1.47
CA VAL A 66 -7.69 21.39 -2.86
C VAL A 66 -6.51 20.77 -3.59
N GLN A 67 -5.34 20.72 -2.94
CA GLN A 67 -4.14 20.11 -3.51
C GLN A 67 -4.29 18.60 -3.73
N ARG A 68 -4.92 17.88 -2.80
CA ARG A 68 -5.24 16.46 -2.97
C ARG A 68 -6.16 16.21 -4.17
N LYS A 69 -7.20 17.03 -4.36
CA LYS A 69 -8.08 16.94 -5.53
C LYS A 69 -7.32 17.20 -6.84
N ALA A 70 -6.38 18.15 -6.85
CA ALA A 70 -5.54 18.39 -8.02
C ALA A 70 -4.58 17.24 -8.30
N ALA A 71 -3.92 16.70 -7.28
CA ALA A 71 -3.05 15.52 -7.40
C ALA A 71 -3.84 14.29 -7.88
N PHE A 72 -5.08 14.14 -7.43
CA PHE A 72 -5.95 13.06 -7.85
C PHE A 72 -6.33 13.14 -9.34
N ARG A 73 -6.58 14.34 -9.86
CA ARG A 73 -6.83 14.54 -11.30
C ARG A 73 -5.61 14.12 -12.12
N ARG A 74 -4.40 14.50 -11.69
CA ARG A 74 -3.17 14.07 -12.34
C ARG A 74 -3.00 12.56 -12.32
N LEU A 75 -3.27 11.93 -11.18
CA LEU A 75 -3.29 10.48 -11.10
C LEU A 75 -4.21 9.85 -12.16
N LEU A 76 -5.43 10.37 -12.31
CA LEU A 76 -6.37 9.87 -13.32
C LEU A 76 -5.84 10.06 -14.74
N ASP A 77 -5.18 11.19 -15.03
CA ASP A 77 -4.62 11.45 -16.35
C ASP A 77 -3.42 10.53 -16.63
N GLU A 78 -2.56 10.28 -15.65
CA GLU A 78 -1.47 9.31 -15.76
C GLU A 78 -2.02 7.88 -15.99
N LEU A 79 -3.04 7.46 -15.26
CA LEU A 79 -3.65 6.14 -15.42
C LEU A 79 -4.32 5.96 -16.78
N ARG A 80 -4.94 7.01 -17.33
CA ARG A 80 -5.56 6.97 -18.66
C ARG A 80 -4.51 6.94 -19.79
N GLY A 81 -3.34 7.48 -19.55
CA GLY A 81 -2.23 7.48 -20.51
C GLY A 81 -1.42 6.19 -20.57
N LEU A 82 -1.76 5.20 -19.72
CA LEU A 82 -1.03 3.93 -19.70
C LEU A 82 -1.39 3.07 -20.92
N PRO A 83 -0.40 2.42 -21.55
CA PRO A 83 -0.66 1.49 -22.64
C PRO A 83 -1.50 0.29 -22.18
N ASP A 84 -2.31 -0.23 -23.10
CA ASP A 84 -3.08 -1.45 -22.85
C ASP A 84 -2.15 -2.63 -22.53
N GLY A 85 -2.50 -3.37 -21.50
CA GLY A 85 -1.72 -4.52 -21.04
C GLY A 85 -0.69 -4.20 -19.95
N ASP A 86 -0.33 -2.94 -19.74
CA ASP A 86 0.57 -2.54 -18.67
C ASP A 86 -0.08 -2.70 -17.29
N VAL A 87 0.77 -2.88 -16.28
CA VAL A 87 0.35 -2.88 -14.87
C VAL A 87 0.70 -1.53 -14.26
N ALA A 88 -0.26 -0.94 -13.54
CA ALA A 88 -0.02 0.25 -12.72
C ALA A 88 -0.27 -0.06 -11.24
N ILE A 89 0.61 0.40 -10.38
CA ILE A 89 0.45 0.31 -8.94
C ILE A 89 0.39 1.73 -8.38
N VAL A 90 -0.77 2.13 -7.90
CA VAL A 90 -0.94 3.41 -7.19
C VAL A 90 -0.57 3.22 -5.74
N SER A 91 0.50 3.85 -5.31
CA SER A 91 1.01 3.80 -3.94
C SER A 91 0.49 4.98 -3.14
N ASN A 92 -0.35 4.72 -2.15
CA ASN A 92 -0.99 5.76 -1.32
C ASN A 92 -1.11 5.30 0.14
N HIS A 93 -1.62 6.16 1.00
CA HIS A 93 -2.09 5.86 2.34
C HIS A 93 -3.62 5.78 2.37
N ALA A 94 -4.17 4.86 3.16
CA ALA A 94 -5.59 4.88 3.48
C ALA A 94 -5.88 5.86 4.63
N CYS A 95 -4.96 5.98 5.57
CA CYS A 95 -5.06 6.93 6.67
C CYS A 95 -3.69 7.40 7.17
N PHE A 96 -3.71 8.43 8.00
CA PHE A 96 -2.55 8.96 8.74
C PHE A 96 -2.80 8.95 10.22
N MET A 97 -1.78 8.57 11.00
CA MET A 97 -1.74 8.79 12.44
C MET A 97 -1.10 10.16 12.71
N ARG A 98 -1.86 11.07 13.29
CA ARG A 98 -1.37 12.40 13.57
C ARG A 98 -1.88 12.91 14.90
N ARG A 99 -0.96 13.35 15.77
CA ARG A 99 -1.29 13.87 17.12
C ARG A 99 -2.22 12.93 17.88
N GLY A 100 -1.94 11.60 17.83
CA GLY A 100 -2.75 10.58 18.48
C GLY A 100 -4.14 10.34 17.85
N ARG A 101 -4.38 10.83 16.62
CA ARG A 101 -5.66 10.65 15.91
C ARG A 101 -5.44 10.06 14.52
N LEU A 102 -6.29 9.13 14.15
CA LEU A 102 -6.36 8.58 12.80
C LEU A 102 -7.23 9.50 11.92
N GLN A 103 -6.68 9.85 10.77
CA GLN A 103 -7.35 10.71 9.79
C GLN A 103 -7.33 10.02 8.42
N SER A 104 -8.49 9.95 7.75
CA SER A 104 -8.56 9.39 6.41
C SER A 104 -7.70 10.20 5.44
N ALA A 105 -6.93 9.48 4.62
CA ALA A 105 -6.24 10.03 3.47
C ALA A 105 -7.06 9.94 2.18
N LEU A 106 -8.20 9.24 2.24
CA LEU A 106 -9.02 8.89 1.09
C LEU A 106 -10.17 9.89 0.93
N ASP A 107 -10.32 10.43 -0.27
CA ASP A 107 -11.55 11.08 -0.71
C ASP A 107 -12.46 9.99 -1.30
N MET A 108 -13.40 9.51 -0.48
CA MET A 108 -14.30 8.42 -0.86
C MET A 108 -15.17 8.75 -2.07
N ALA A 109 -15.55 10.02 -2.26
CA ALA A 109 -16.33 10.44 -3.42
C ALA A 109 -15.53 10.34 -4.72
N LEU A 110 -14.27 10.81 -4.70
CA LEU A 110 -13.38 10.71 -5.85
C LEU A 110 -13.04 9.25 -6.17
N ILE A 111 -12.78 8.44 -5.15
CA ILE A 111 -12.49 7.01 -5.34
C ILE A 111 -13.69 6.33 -5.98
N LYS A 112 -14.88 6.46 -5.40
CA LYS A 112 -16.11 5.82 -5.88
C LYS A 112 -16.43 6.17 -7.34
N HIS A 113 -16.31 7.44 -7.70
CA HIS A 113 -16.75 7.89 -9.03
C HIS A 113 -15.70 7.71 -10.12
N HIS A 114 -14.43 7.69 -9.78
CA HIS A 114 -13.35 7.74 -10.78
C HIS A 114 -12.38 6.57 -10.73
N LEU A 115 -12.04 6.05 -9.55
CA LEU A 115 -11.06 4.96 -9.40
C LEU A 115 -11.71 3.59 -9.29
N ALA A 116 -12.78 3.44 -8.52
CA ALA A 116 -13.43 2.15 -8.32
C ALA A 116 -13.74 1.38 -9.61
N PRO A 117 -14.19 2.04 -10.69
CA PRO A 117 -14.44 1.34 -11.95
C PRO A 117 -13.19 0.77 -12.62
N ILE A 118 -12.01 1.34 -12.35
CA ILE A 118 -10.75 0.99 -13.05
C ILE A 118 -9.77 0.21 -12.18
N ILE A 119 -9.93 0.21 -10.85
CA ILE A 119 -9.09 -0.61 -9.95
C ILE A 119 -9.46 -2.08 -10.10
N ASP A 120 -8.46 -2.93 -10.30
CA ASP A 120 -8.63 -4.38 -10.39
C ASP A 120 -8.48 -5.07 -9.03
N MET A 121 -7.60 -4.58 -8.14
CA MET A 121 -7.39 -5.14 -6.81
C MET A 121 -6.79 -4.12 -5.82
N TYR A 122 -6.95 -4.43 -4.54
CA TYR A 122 -6.39 -3.69 -3.42
C TYR A 122 -5.31 -4.51 -2.72
N VAL A 123 -4.24 -3.83 -2.30
CA VAL A 123 -3.13 -4.45 -1.58
C VAL A 123 -2.74 -3.57 -0.41
N THR A 124 -2.43 -4.14 0.75
CA THR A 124 -1.76 -3.41 1.83
C THR A 124 -0.42 -4.06 2.14
N VAL A 125 0.66 -3.27 2.08
CA VAL A 125 1.99 -3.72 2.48
C VAL A 125 2.18 -3.42 3.97
N VAL A 126 2.45 -4.46 4.74
CA VAL A 126 2.64 -4.41 6.19
C VAL A 126 4.04 -4.86 6.60
N ASP A 127 4.50 -4.37 7.76
CA ASP A 127 5.73 -4.86 8.39
C ASP A 127 5.58 -4.86 9.92
N GLY A 128 6.54 -5.48 10.61
CA GLY A 128 6.60 -5.49 12.07
C GLY A 128 6.74 -4.07 12.66
N ALA A 129 6.04 -3.78 13.77
CA ALA A 129 6.06 -2.46 14.37
C ALA A 129 7.50 -1.97 14.72
N PHE A 130 8.39 -2.87 15.08
CA PHE A 130 9.80 -2.55 15.34
C PHE A 130 10.54 -2.10 14.09
N ASP A 131 10.38 -2.81 12.97
CA ASP A 131 11.01 -2.46 11.71
C ASP A 131 10.46 -1.16 11.15
N VAL A 132 9.15 -0.93 11.29
CA VAL A 132 8.51 0.35 10.96
C VAL A 132 9.08 1.48 11.81
N SER A 133 9.13 1.32 13.14
CA SER A 133 9.68 2.32 14.07
C SER A 133 11.12 2.67 13.72
N ARG A 134 11.95 1.65 13.47
CA ARG A 134 13.35 1.86 13.09
C ARG A 134 13.46 2.73 11.84
N ARG A 135 12.72 2.43 10.78
CA ARG A 135 12.71 3.23 9.55
C ARG A 135 12.16 4.64 9.78
N GLN A 136 11.15 4.79 10.62
CA GLN A 136 10.61 6.11 10.98
C GLN A 136 11.62 6.97 11.73
N GLN A 137 12.52 6.38 12.55
CA GLN A 137 13.60 7.13 13.22
C GLN A 137 14.60 7.74 12.24
N GLU A 138 14.75 7.18 11.05
CA GLU A 138 15.63 7.70 9.99
C GLU A 138 15.03 8.94 9.28
N HIS A 139 13.71 9.12 9.36
CA HIS A 139 12.99 10.23 8.74
C HIS A 139 12.68 11.34 9.75
N ARG A 140 13.11 12.58 9.43
CA ARG A 140 12.91 13.74 10.31
C ARG A 140 11.45 13.95 10.71
N GLU A 141 10.51 13.69 9.81
CA GLU A 141 9.07 13.90 10.01
C GLU A 141 8.44 12.94 11.01
N TRP A 142 9.05 11.77 11.24
CA TRP A 142 8.48 10.71 12.07
C TRP A 142 9.30 10.39 13.32
N ARG A 143 10.51 10.94 13.43
CA ARG A 143 11.45 10.63 14.52
C ARG A 143 10.84 10.93 15.89
N GLY A 144 10.64 9.88 16.69
CA GLY A 144 10.15 10.00 18.06
C GLY A 144 8.69 10.38 18.21
N HIS A 145 7.90 10.41 17.13
CA HIS A 145 6.51 10.85 17.18
C HIS A 145 5.52 9.76 17.58
N LEU A 146 5.83 8.49 17.33
CA LEU A 146 4.91 7.37 17.55
C LEU A 146 5.53 6.26 18.42
N SER A 147 4.77 5.75 19.37
CA SER A 147 5.06 4.53 20.09
C SER A 147 4.79 3.29 19.24
N LEU A 148 5.34 2.13 19.63
CA LEU A 148 5.08 0.86 18.96
C LEU A 148 3.59 0.50 18.92
N ALA A 149 2.86 0.83 19.99
CA ALA A 149 1.42 0.61 20.05
C ALA A 149 0.66 1.48 19.05
N GLU A 150 1.02 2.76 18.92
CA GLU A 150 0.41 3.65 17.91
C GLU A 150 0.73 3.21 16.49
N ILE A 151 1.94 2.72 16.23
CA ILE A 151 2.33 2.14 14.94
C ILE A 151 1.50 0.91 14.62
N ALA A 152 1.29 0.01 15.59
CA ALA A 152 0.47 -1.18 15.41
C ALA A 152 -0.99 -0.81 15.12
N ILE A 153 -1.57 0.11 15.91
CA ILE A 153 -2.94 0.61 15.70
C ILE A 153 -3.08 1.26 14.32
N TRP A 154 -2.12 2.08 13.91
CA TRP A 154 -2.15 2.71 12.58
C TRP A 154 -2.08 1.68 11.46
N ARG A 155 -1.18 0.69 11.56
CA ARG A 155 -1.06 -0.40 10.59
C ARG A 155 -2.36 -1.18 10.43
N ASP A 156 -2.98 -1.54 11.55
CA ASP A 156 -4.20 -2.34 11.55
C ASP A 156 -5.38 -1.52 11.00
N PHE A 157 -5.45 -0.24 11.32
CA PHE A 157 -6.47 0.66 10.78
C PHE A 157 -6.29 0.93 9.28
N GLU A 158 -5.06 1.12 8.81
CA GLU A 158 -4.71 1.23 7.39
C GLU A 158 -5.19 0.00 6.62
N THR A 159 -4.90 -1.18 7.15
CA THR A 159 -5.29 -2.47 6.56
C THR A 159 -6.81 -2.61 6.53
N THR A 160 -7.49 -2.32 7.64
CA THR A 160 -8.95 -2.41 7.76
C THR A 160 -9.66 -1.47 6.79
N LEU A 161 -9.22 -0.21 6.69
CA LEU A 161 -9.81 0.76 5.75
C LEU A 161 -9.67 0.30 4.30
N THR A 162 -8.50 -0.22 3.93
CA THR A 162 -8.27 -0.71 2.57
C THR A 162 -9.12 -1.94 2.27
N GLN A 163 -9.25 -2.84 3.25
CA GLN A 163 -10.11 -4.01 3.13
C GLN A 163 -11.59 -3.63 2.99
N MET A 164 -12.08 -2.69 3.81
CA MET A 164 -13.45 -2.20 3.73
C MET A 164 -13.75 -1.56 2.37
N LEU A 165 -12.80 -0.80 1.83
CA LEU A 165 -12.94 -0.21 0.50
C LEU A 165 -13.02 -1.29 -0.57
N ALA A 166 -12.13 -2.27 -0.54
CA ALA A 166 -12.14 -3.40 -1.47
C ALA A 166 -13.46 -4.20 -1.40
N GLN A 167 -13.94 -4.48 -0.20
CA GLN A 167 -15.22 -5.17 0.02
C GLN A 167 -16.40 -4.37 -0.51
N TYR A 168 -16.42 -3.06 -0.26
CA TYR A 168 -17.48 -2.18 -0.76
C TYR A 168 -17.55 -2.16 -2.29
N GLU A 169 -16.40 -2.27 -2.96
CA GLU A 169 -16.30 -2.28 -4.42
C GLU A 169 -16.37 -3.69 -5.04
N GLY A 170 -16.43 -4.74 -4.21
CA GLY A 170 -16.43 -6.12 -4.68
C GLY A 170 -15.11 -6.54 -5.34
N LYS A 171 -13.98 -5.96 -4.92
CA LYS A 171 -12.65 -6.22 -5.48
C LYS A 171 -11.81 -7.12 -4.59
N PRO A 172 -10.86 -7.89 -5.14
CA PRO A 172 -9.91 -8.66 -4.36
C PRO A 172 -9.06 -7.76 -3.44
N PHE A 173 -8.78 -8.25 -2.24
CA PHE A 173 -7.90 -7.61 -1.27
C PHE A 173 -6.83 -8.57 -0.77
N TYR A 174 -5.59 -8.08 -0.68
CA TYR A 174 -4.45 -8.84 -0.18
C TYR A 174 -3.63 -8.02 0.81
N VAL A 175 -3.13 -8.70 1.85
CA VAL A 175 -2.13 -8.18 2.76
C VAL A 175 -0.81 -8.86 2.43
N LEU A 176 0.21 -8.09 2.12
CA LEU A 176 1.54 -8.59 1.82
C LEU A 176 2.54 -8.11 2.88
N ALA A 177 3.31 -9.04 3.42
CA ALA A 177 4.42 -8.67 4.27
C ALA A 177 5.52 -7.98 3.45
N ARG A 178 6.20 -6.97 4.02
CA ARG A 178 7.34 -6.31 3.35
C ARG A 178 8.41 -7.30 2.88
N ARG A 179 8.56 -8.43 3.58
CA ARG A 179 9.55 -9.46 3.28
C ARG A 179 9.08 -10.50 2.27
N GLU A 180 7.83 -10.41 1.80
CA GLU A 180 7.36 -11.28 0.72
C GLU A 180 8.19 -11.04 -0.55
N PRO A 181 8.53 -12.11 -1.31
CA PRO A 181 9.19 -11.95 -2.59
C PRO A 181 8.39 -11.09 -3.55
N PRO A 182 9.01 -10.25 -4.39
CA PRO A 182 8.32 -9.48 -5.44
C PRO A 182 7.47 -10.35 -6.37
N GLU A 183 7.87 -11.61 -6.55
CA GLU A 183 7.15 -12.63 -7.29
C GLU A 183 5.71 -12.82 -6.78
N THR A 184 5.48 -12.68 -5.46
CA THR A 184 4.14 -12.85 -4.88
C THR A 184 3.14 -11.89 -5.49
N LEU A 185 3.46 -10.58 -5.54
CA LEU A 185 2.56 -9.60 -6.17
C LEU A 185 2.50 -9.78 -7.68
N TYR A 186 3.63 -10.10 -8.34
CA TYR A 186 3.65 -10.43 -9.75
C TYR A 186 2.69 -11.56 -10.10
N ARG A 187 2.71 -12.67 -9.36
CA ARG A 187 1.80 -13.81 -9.57
C ARG A 187 0.33 -13.45 -9.37
N LEU A 188 0.01 -12.58 -8.40
CA LEU A 188 -1.37 -12.10 -8.20
C LEU A 188 -1.90 -11.32 -9.41
N CYS A 189 -1.02 -10.75 -10.22
CA CYS A 189 -1.37 -9.99 -11.42
C CYS A 189 -1.56 -10.87 -12.66
N GLN A 190 -1.16 -12.14 -12.63
CA GLN A 190 -1.26 -13.02 -13.79
C GLN A 190 -2.71 -13.47 -14.07
N LYS A 191 -3.05 -13.67 -15.34
CA LYS A 191 -4.34 -14.22 -15.78
C LYS A 191 -4.10 -15.52 -16.57
N PRO A 192 -4.70 -16.64 -16.19
CA PRO A 192 -5.61 -16.84 -15.03
C PRO A 192 -4.88 -16.68 -13.70
N PRO A 193 -5.57 -16.33 -12.62
CA PRO A 193 -4.94 -16.23 -11.31
C PRO A 193 -4.36 -17.59 -10.90
N PRO A 194 -3.22 -17.60 -10.19
CA PRO A 194 -2.60 -18.84 -9.74
C PRO A 194 -3.57 -19.63 -8.85
N LYS A 195 -3.54 -20.95 -8.99
CA LYS A 195 -4.29 -21.82 -8.10
C LYS A 195 -3.77 -21.65 -6.68
N ARG A 196 -4.69 -21.47 -5.73
CA ARG A 196 -4.36 -21.37 -4.31
C ARG A 196 -4.71 -22.67 -3.63
N ILE A 197 -3.76 -23.19 -2.86
CA ILE A 197 -3.94 -24.37 -2.05
C ILE A 197 -3.78 -23.93 -0.60
N TYR A 198 -4.76 -24.22 0.24
CA TYR A 198 -4.64 -24.08 1.68
C TYR A 198 -4.27 -25.43 2.26
N LEU A 199 -3.06 -25.53 2.81
CA LEU A 199 -2.61 -26.71 3.54
C LEU A 199 -2.99 -26.52 5.00
N SER A 200 -3.92 -27.31 5.49
CA SER A 200 -4.28 -27.36 6.92
C SER A 200 -3.80 -28.66 7.51
N TYR A 201 -2.95 -28.58 8.52
CA TYR A 201 -2.49 -29.74 9.28
C TYR A 201 -2.38 -29.38 10.76
N PRO A 202 -2.63 -30.34 11.67
CA PRO A 202 -2.59 -30.10 13.11
C PRO A 202 -1.14 -30.07 13.61
N ILE A 203 -0.50 -28.90 13.50
CA ILE A 203 0.92 -28.67 13.82
C ILE A 203 1.29 -29.28 15.18
N THR A 204 0.49 -29.04 16.21
CA THR A 204 0.77 -29.50 17.59
C THR A 204 0.75 -31.03 17.68
N ALA A 205 -0.23 -31.70 17.05
CA ALA A 205 -0.34 -33.16 17.10
C ALA A 205 0.75 -33.85 16.26
N ILE A 206 1.15 -33.25 15.13
CA ILE A 206 2.15 -33.78 14.24
C ILE A 206 3.57 -33.55 14.81
N ALA A 207 3.85 -32.40 15.39
CA ALA A 207 5.17 -32.10 15.96
C ALA A 207 5.58 -33.11 17.06
N ASP A 208 4.61 -33.53 17.89
CA ASP A 208 4.87 -34.46 18.98
C ASP A 208 4.88 -35.93 18.57
N THR A 209 4.09 -36.33 17.56
CA THR A 209 3.89 -37.73 17.17
C THR A 209 4.56 -38.13 15.87
N HIS A 210 4.71 -37.20 14.93
CA HIS A 210 5.23 -37.44 13.57
C HIS A 210 6.06 -36.26 13.05
N PRO A 211 7.23 -35.97 13.64
CA PRO A 211 8.07 -34.84 13.24
C PRO A 211 8.55 -34.92 11.77
N GLU A 212 8.61 -36.14 11.21
CA GLU A 212 8.97 -36.36 9.81
C GLU A 212 7.92 -35.79 8.84
N LEU A 213 6.63 -35.83 9.19
CA LEU A 213 5.55 -35.25 8.38
C LEU A 213 5.56 -33.72 8.41
N LEU A 214 6.00 -33.13 9.53
CA LEU A 214 6.17 -31.68 9.62
C LEU A 214 7.29 -31.21 8.69
N ALA A 215 8.44 -31.92 8.69
CA ALA A 215 9.57 -31.61 7.81
C ALA A 215 9.22 -31.81 6.31
N GLU A 216 8.30 -32.70 5.98
CA GLU A 216 7.80 -32.88 4.60
C GLU A 216 6.84 -31.76 4.20
N ALA A 217 5.94 -31.34 5.09
CA ALA A 217 5.02 -30.23 4.85
C ALA A 217 5.72 -28.88 4.68
N GLU A 218 6.88 -28.67 5.35
CA GLU A 218 7.70 -27.46 5.21
C GLU A 218 8.49 -27.40 3.89
N ARG A 219 8.57 -28.50 3.13
CA ARG A 219 9.24 -28.56 1.82
C ARG A 219 8.31 -28.30 0.64
N LEU A 220 6.99 -28.31 0.88
CA LEU A 220 5.97 -28.05 -0.13
C LEU A 220 5.68 -26.56 -0.29
#